data_7d442f20b091655b0fca6ee5a8c775c6
#
_entry.id   7d442f20b091655b0fca6ee5a8c775c6
#
_cell.length_a   1.000
_cell.length_b   1.000
_cell.length_c   1.000
_cell.angle_alpha   90.00
_cell.angle_beta   90.00
_cell.angle_gamma   90.00
#
_symmetry.space_group_name_H-M   'P 1'
#
loop_
_entity.id
_entity.type
_entity.pdbx_description
1 polymer ?
#
loop_
_entity_poly.entity_id
_entity_poly.type
_entity_poly.pdbx_seq_one_letter_code
_entity_poly.pdbx_strand_id
1 'polypeptide(L)'
;MIARILGEYEIRPYKDIPMNKHFLALHDFTKDELDGLFRLTKELKEKQKRGSEHHLLKGKTLAMIFEKSSTRTRVSFEVGMYQLGGHPLFISTKDSQMGRGEPLMDTARVMARYCDGVMIRTYGQEIVEEFARYSSVSVINGLTDLFHPCQIMADLFTVIEHKGSYEGLKFAWIGDGNNMANTWIEAAAIFGFDLTLACPNGYAPDRNVLAWAKAKSSASIILTTDPKVAAKDADVLNTDVWASMGQEQEQAERVKAFAGFQLDEALLDEAKGNCMVLHCLPAHRGEEISDDVIEGPHSAVWDEAENRLHVQKAIMATLMG
;
A
#
# COMPACT_ATOMS: atom_id res chain seq x y z
N MET A 1 8.84 -17.83 -48.17
CA MET A 1 7.81 -18.56 -47.40
C MET A 1 8.32 -18.80 -45.97
N ILE A 2 8.60 -17.72 -45.25
CA ILE A 2 8.87 -17.68 -43.79
C ILE A 2 8.39 -16.30 -43.35
N ALA A 3 7.09 -16.13 -43.24
CA ALA A 3 6.46 -14.94 -42.68
C ALA A 3 5.09 -15.39 -42.17
N ARG A 4 5.07 -15.92 -40.96
CA ARG A 4 3.86 -16.16 -40.12
C ARG A 4 4.29 -17.01 -38.93
N ILE A 5 4.78 -16.39 -37.87
CA ILE A 5 4.64 -16.79 -36.45
C ILE A 5 5.26 -15.64 -35.65
N LEU A 6 4.59 -14.50 -35.58
CA LEU A 6 4.61 -13.57 -34.44
C LEU A 6 3.14 -13.22 -34.26
N GLY A 7 2.47 -14.07 -33.51
CA GLY A 7 1.14 -13.73 -33.00
C GLY A 7 1.27 -12.44 -32.17
N GLU A 8 0.69 -11.37 -32.68
CA GLU A 8 0.42 -10.17 -31.92
C GLU A 8 -0.47 -10.60 -30.74
N TYR A 9 0.15 -10.82 -29.59
CA TYR A 9 -0.57 -10.79 -28.33
C TYR A 9 -1.03 -9.34 -28.12
N GLU A 10 -2.19 -9.01 -28.67
CA GLU A 10 -2.95 -7.86 -28.22
C GLU A 10 -3.24 -8.05 -26.74
N ILE A 11 -2.42 -7.44 -25.89
CA ILE A 11 -2.68 -7.32 -24.45
C ILE A 11 -3.90 -6.41 -24.32
N ARG A 12 -5.08 -7.00 -24.08
CA ARG A 12 -6.31 -6.30 -23.72
C ARG A 12 -6.62 -6.56 -22.24
N PRO A 13 -5.90 -5.96 -21.27
CA PRO A 13 -6.31 -6.07 -19.86
C PRO A 13 -6.99 -4.83 -19.31
N TYR A 14 -7.10 -3.70 -20.05
CA TYR A 14 -7.39 -2.41 -19.44
C TYR A 14 -8.74 -1.79 -19.85
N LYS A 15 -9.56 -2.47 -20.67
CA LYS A 15 -10.80 -1.86 -21.20
C LYS A 15 -12.01 -1.90 -20.27
N ASP A 16 -11.91 -2.56 -19.11
CA ASP A 16 -13.07 -2.81 -18.24
C ASP A 16 -13.10 -1.99 -16.94
N ILE A 17 -12.06 -1.15 -16.67
CA ILE A 17 -12.11 -0.21 -15.55
C ILE A 17 -12.75 1.10 -16.05
N PRO A 18 -13.86 1.57 -15.41
CA PRO A 18 -14.50 2.82 -15.82
C PRO A 18 -13.50 3.98 -15.84
N MET A 19 -13.49 4.77 -16.93
CA MET A 19 -12.78 6.05 -16.95
C MET A 19 -13.25 6.89 -15.75
N ASN A 20 -12.29 7.44 -14.98
CA ASN A 20 -12.49 8.19 -13.74
C ASN A 20 -12.65 7.35 -12.46
N LYS A 21 -12.21 6.09 -12.42
CA LYS A 21 -12.10 5.37 -11.15
C LYS A 21 -10.92 5.94 -10.34
N HIS A 22 -11.12 6.10 -9.04
CA HIS A 22 -10.10 6.55 -8.09
C HIS A 22 -9.53 5.35 -7.33
N PHE A 23 -8.32 5.46 -6.78
CA PHE A 23 -7.70 4.44 -5.93
C PHE A 23 -7.53 5.00 -4.51
N LEU A 24 -8.65 5.09 -3.75
CA LEU A 24 -8.66 5.72 -2.43
C LEU A 24 -8.53 4.71 -1.30
N ALA A 25 -9.12 3.51 -1.47
CA ALA A 25 -9.09 2.40 -0.55
C ALA A 25 -9.19 1.09 -1.35
N LEU A 26 -8.86 -0.06 -0.74
CA LEU A 26 -8.95 -1.35 -1.44
C LEU A 26 -10.40 -1.76 -1.67
N HIS A 27 -11.31 -1.39 -0.75
CA HIS A 27 -12.73 -1.73 -0.86
C HIS A 27 -13.47 -1.05 -2.03
N ASP A 28 -12.85 -0.10 -2.72
CA ASP A 28 -13.37 0.50 -3.97
C ASP A 28 -13.24 -0.45 -5.16
N PHE A 29 -12.54 -1.58 -5.00
CA PHE A 29 -12.21 -2.53 -6.05
C PHE A 29 -12.70 -3.93 -5.73
N THR A 30 -12.98 -4.69 -6.78
CA THR A 30 -13.20 -6.13 -6.67
C THR A 30 -11.88 -6.88 -6.56
N LYS A 31 -11.92 -8.12 -6.05
CA LYS A 31 -10.74 -9.01 -6.01
C LYS A 31 -10.12 -9.16 -7.41
N ASP A 32 -10.95 -9.37 -8.43
CA ASP A 32 -10.46 -9.60 -9.81
C ASP A 32 -9.73 -8.38 -10.40
N GLU A 33 -10.19 -7.16 -10.08
CA GLU A 33 -9.51 -5.91 -10.48
C GLU A 33 -8.15 -5.78 -9.78
N LEU A 34 -8.08 -6.07 -8.48
CA LEU A 34 -6.82 -6.04 -7.73
C LEU A 34 -5.86 -7.15 -8.16
N ASP A 35 -6.34 -8.36 -8.45
CA ASP A 35 -5.53 -9.43 -9.06
C ASP A 35 -5.03 -9.02 -10.46
N GLY A 36 -5.81 -8.23 -11.20
CA GLY A 36 -5.37 -7.60 -12.45
C GLY A 36 -4.17 -6.68 -12.27
N LEU A 37 -4.15 -5.90 -11.18
CA LEU A 37 -3.01 -5.05 -10.84
C LEU A 37 -1.76 -5.90 -10.52
N PHE A 38 -1.87 -7.03 -9.83
CA PHE A 38 -0.72 -7.91 -9.57
C PHE A 38 -0.14 -8.49 -10.86
N ARG A 39 -0.99 -8.92 -11.81
CA ARG A 39 -0.52 -9.40 -13.13
C ARG A 39 0.24 -8.32 -13.88
N LEU A 40 -0.31 -7.10 -13.93
CA LEU A 40 0.37 -5.98 -14.57
C LEU A 40 1.67 -5.60 -13.84
N THR A 41 1.67 -5.60 -12.51
CA THR A 41 2.86 -5.32 -11.70
C THR A 41 4.00 -6.27 -12.08
N LYS A 42 3.71 -7.57 -12.18
CA LYS A 42 4.68 -8.59 -12.60
C LYS A 42 5.24 -8.29 -13.99
N GLU A 43 4.36 -8.01 -14.95
CA GLU A 43 4.77 -7.68 -16.33
C GLU A 43 5.68 -6.46 -16.38
N LEU A 44 5.30 -5.36 -15.68
CA LEU A 44 6.07 -4.12 -15.66
C LEU A 44 7.41 -4.29 -14.92
N LYS A 45 7.45 -5.08 -13.85
CA LYS A 45 8.68 -5.42 -13.14
C LYS A 45 9.63 -6.23 -14.03
N GLU A 46 9.12 -7.23 -14.75
CA GLU A 46 9.91 -8.02 -15.68
C GLU A 46 10.44 -7.18 -16.86
N LYS A 47 9.63 -6.32 -17.45
CA LYS A 47 10.08 -5.38 -18.49
C LYS A 47 11.21 -4.48 -17.99
N GLN A 48 11.05 -3.92 -16.78
CA GLN A 48 12.08 -3.09 -16.16
C GLN A 48 13.39 -3.87 -15.96
N LYS A 49 13.33 -5.09 -15.41
CA LYS A 49 14.52 -5.94 -15.20
C LYS A 49 15.24 -6.33 -16.49
N ARG A 50 14.51 -6.42 -17.61
CA ARG A 50 15.08 -6.71 -18.96
C ARG A 50 15.54 -5.46 -19.70
N GLY A 51 15.39 -4.26 -19.11
CA GLY A 51 15.69 -2.98 -19.80
C GLY A 51 14.73 -2.68 -20.98
N SER A 52 13.56 -3.30 -21.02
CA SER A 52 12.57 -3.09 -22.08
C SER A 52 11.73 -1.84 -21.79
N GLU A 53 11.57 -0.97 -22.78
CA GLU A 53 10.70 0.20 -22.68
C GLU A 53 9.23 -0.20 -22.45
N HIS A 54 8.54 0.58 -21.61
CA HIS A 54 7.13 0.37 -21.28
C HIS A 54 6.42 1.70 -21.01
N HIS A 55 6.47 2.61 -21.99
CA HIS A 55 5.99 3.99 -21.92
C HIS A 55 4.46 4.10 -22.03
N LEU A 56 3.73 3.42 -21.13
CA LEU A 56 2.26 3.36 -21.13
C LEU A 56 1.58 4.70 -20.86
N LEU A 57 2.30 5.65 -20.25
CA LEU A 57 1.80 6.99 -19.88
C LEU A 57 2.55 8.12 -20.63
N LYS A 58 3.03 7.84 -21.86
CA LYS A 58 3.71 8.85 -22.66
C LYS A 58 2.85 10.09 -22.85
N GLY A 59 3.38 11.26 -22.46
CA GLY A 59 2.70 12.56 -22.58
C GLY A 59 1.70 12.85 -21.46
N LYS A 60 1.53 11.95 -20.48
CA LYS A 60 0.69 12.14 -19.31
C LYS A 60 1.44 12.82 -18.17
N THR A 61 0.71 13.55 -17.33
CA THR A 61 1.25 14.25 -16.17
C THR A 61 0.52 13.80 -14.90
N LEU A 62 1.30 13.41 -13.86
CA LEU A 62 0.80 13.10 -12.52
C LEU A 62 1.16 14.24 -11.56
N ALA A 63 0.18 14.89 -10.96
CA ALA A 63 0.40 15.78 -9.84
C ALA A 63 0.52 14.95 -8.55
N MET A 64 1.56 15.19 -7.76
CA MET A 64 1.81 14.49 -6.49
C MET A 64 1.75 15.50 -5.35
N ILE A 65 0.63 15.54 -4.64
CA ILE A 65 0.36 16.49 -3.55
C ILE A 65 0.77 15.85 -2.23
N PHE A 66 1.69 16.51 -1.51
CA PHE A 66 2.21 16.06 -0.23
C PHE A 66 1.92 17.05 0.88
N GLU A 67 1.14 16.64 1.87
CA GLU A 67 1.00 17.30 3.16
C GLU A 67 1.92 16.65 4.20
N LYS A 68 2.07 15.32 4.14
CA LYS A 68 3.04 14.54 4.92
C LYS A 68 4.25 14.18 4.06
N SER A 69 5.45 14.48 4.54
CA SER A 69 6.71 14.14 3.85
C SER A 69 6.89 12.63 3.71
N SER A 70 7.47 12.19 2.61
CA SER A 70 7.90 10.80 2.42
C SER A 70 8.89 10.68 1.27
N THR A 71 10.11 10.25 1.59
CA THR A 71 11.13 9.97 0.57
C THR A 71 10.72 8.80 -0.32
N ARG A 72 10.30 7.67 0.28
CA ARG A 72 9.94 6.46 -0.46
C ARG A 72 8.75 6.67 -1.39
N THR A 73 7.66 7.25 -0.89
CA THR A 73 6.47 7.52 -1.72
C THR A 73 6.80 8.50 -2.85
N ARG A 74 7.55 9.55 -2.55
CA ARG A 74 7.95 10.52 -3.56
C ARG A 74 8.78 9.87 -4.65
N VAL A 75 9.89 9.23 -4.28
CA VAL A 75 10.83 8.64 -5.25
C VAL A 75 10.16 7.53 -6.06
N SER A 76 9.36 6.65 -5.43
CA SER A 76 8.71 5.54 -6.14
C SER A 76 7.67 6.02 -7.16
N PHE A 77 6.88 7.05 -6.86
CA PHE A 77 5.95 7.63 -7.83
C PHE A 77 6.66 8.44 -8.92
N GLU A 78 7.67 9.26 -8.57
CA GLU A 78 8.46 10.02 -9.55
C GLU A 78 9.16 9.09 -10.55
N VAL A 79 9.90 8.10 -10.05
CA VAL A 79 10.60 7.13 -10.89
C VAL A 79 9.61 6.25 -11.67
N GLY A 80 8.52 5.82 -11.03
CA GLY A 80 7.48 5.03 -11.69
C GLY A 80 6.84 5.77 -12.86
N MET A 81 6.48 7.03 -12.67
CA MET A 81 5.90 7.87 -13.72
C MET A 81 6.89 8.12 -14.85
N TYR A 82 8.17 8.39 -14.53
CA TYR A 82 9.24 8.52 -15.51
C TYR A 82 9.41 7.25 -16.35
N GLN A 83 9.46 6.07 -15.72
CA GLN A 83 9.61 4.79 -16.42
C GLN A 83 8.40 4.48 -17.34
N LEU A 84 7.22 4.96 -16.98
CA LEU A 84 6.01 4.86 -17.81
C LEU A 84 5.98 5.91 -18.95
N GLY A 85 7.00 6.76 -19.09
CA GLY A 85 7.10 7.79 -20.12
C GLY A 85 6.30 9.06 -19.84
N GLY A 86 5.78 9.22 -18.63
CA GLY A 86 5.03 10.38 -18.18
C GLY A 86 5.89 11.38 -17.41
N HIS A 87 5.24 12.45 -16.92
CA HIS A 87 5.88 13.52 -16.16
C HIS A 87 5.28 13.65 -14.75
N PRO A 88 6.06 13.47 -13.67
CA PRO A 88 5.61 13.71 -12.30
C PRO A 88 5.82 15.17 -11.91
N LEU A 89 4.86 15.74 -11.18
CA LEU A 89 4.94 17.08 -10.59
C LEU A 89 4.81 16.97 -9.07
N PHE A 90 5.89 17.27 -8.34
CA PHE A 90 5.86 17.32 -6.88
C PHE A 90 5.27 18.67 -6.41
N ILE A 91 4.27 18.60 -5.53
CA ILE A 91 3.59 19.75 -4.95
C ILE A 91 3.55 19.57 -3.41
N SER A 92 4.21 20.48 -2.69
CA SER A 92 4.07 20.56 -1.22
C SER A 92 2.87 21.45 -0.89
N THR A 93 2.01 21.00 0.01
CA THR A 93 0.90 21.87 0.48
C THR A 93 1.41 23.13 1.17
N LYS A 94 2.58 23.06 1.82
CA LYS A 94 3.21 24.23 2.48
C LYS A 94 3.57 25.34 1.52
N ASP A 95 3.87 24.98 0.23
CA ASP A 95 4.31 25.92 -0.81
C ASP A 95 3.21 26.19 -1.85
N SER A 96 1.98 25.73 -1.59
CA SER A 96 0.82 25.88 -2.46
C SER A 96 -0.29 26.73 -1.84
N GLN A 97 -1.30 27.05 -2.66
CA GLN A 97 -2.49 27.77 -2.19
C GLN A 97 -3.36 26.95 -1.24
N MET A 98 -3.31 25.62 -1.33
CA MET A 98 -3.99 24.72 -0.39
C MET A 98 -3.58 25.02 1.06
N GLY A 99 -2.28 25.20 1.32
CA GLY A 99 -1.75 25.61 2.64
C GLY A 99 -2.10 27.05 3.03
N ARG A 100 -2.70 27.85 2.13
CA ARG A 100 -3.12 29.23 2.35
C ARG A 100 -4.63 29.41 2.37
N GLY A 101 -5.40 28.31 2.46
CA GLY A 101 -6.84 28.32 2.61
C GLY A 101 -7.65 28.32 1.33
N GLU A 102 -7.05 27.95 0.17
CA GLU A 102 -7.84 27.67 -1.04
C GLU A 102 -8.75 26.46 -0.79
N PRO A 103 -10.05 26.54 -1.12
CA PRO A 103 -10.96 25.41 -0.99
C PRO A 103 -10.46 24.19 -1.79
N LEU A 104 -10.52 23.00 -1.17
CA LEU A 104 -10.03 21.76 -1.77
C LEU A 104 -10.70 21.46 -3.12
N MET A 105 -12.01 21.76 -3.22
CA MET A 105 -12.79 21.59 -4.45
C MET A 105 -12.29 22.45 -5.62
N ASP A 106 -11.75 23.63 -5.34
CA ASP A 106 -11.25 24.52 -6.38
C ASP A 106 -9.89 24.04 -6.88
N THR A 107 -8.99 23.66 -5.97
CA THR A 107 -7.73 22.99 -6.32
C THR A 107 -7.99 21.73 -7.15
N ALA A 108 -8.93 20.88 -6.76
CA ALA A 108 -9.27 19.66 -7.49
C ALA A 108 -9.72 19.94 -8.92
N ARG A 109 -10.59 20.93 -9.11
CA ARG A 109 -11.08 21.33 -10.45
C ARG A 109 -10.00 21.91 -11.34
N VAL A 110 -9.07 22.67 -10.78
CA VAL A 110 -7.95 23.27 -11.52
C VAL A 110 -6.94 22.18 -11.89
N MET A 111 -6.51 21.36 -10.93
CA MET A 111 -5.54 20.30 -11.16
C MET A 111 -6.03 19.28 -12.21
N ALA A 112 -7.31 18.93 -12.18
CA ALA A 112 -7.92 18.04 -13.16
C ALA A 112 -7.97 18.61 -14.60
N ARG A 113 -7.69 19.90 -14.81
CA ARG A 113 -7.55 20.53 -16.13
C ARG A 113 -6.10 20.61 -16.61
N TYR A 114 -5.14 20.45 -15.70
CA TYR A 114 -3.71 20.56 -16.02
C TYR A 114 -3.02 19.19 -16.08
N CYS A 115 -3.53 18.21 -15.31
CA CYS A 115 -2.90 16.91 -15.11
C CYS A 115 -3.85 15.80 -15.51
N ASP A 116 -3.29 14.63 -15.82
CA ASP A 116 -4.04 13.42 -16.19
C ASP A 116 -4.35 12.53 -14.98
N GLY A 117 -3.72 12.77 -13.85
CA GLY A 117 -3.96 12.10 -12.58
C GLY A 117 -3.40 12.87 -11.40
N VAL A 118 -3.88 12.58 -10.21
CA VAL A 118 -3.42 13.21 -8.97
C VAL A 118 -3.14 12.12 -7.92
N MET A 119 -2.00 12.17 -7.28
CA MET A 119 -1.69 11.39 -6.08
C MET A 119 -1.66 12.34 -4.88
N ILE A 120 -2.30 11.95 -3.78
CA ILE A 120 -2.37 12.75 -2.56
C ILE A 120 -1.86 11.93 -1.38
N ARG A 121 -0.95 12.50 -0.59
CA ARG A 121 -0.51 11.98 0.69
C ARG A 121 -0.80 13.01 1.78
N THR A 122 -1.75 12.70 2.65
CA THR A 122 -2.33 13.65 3.62
C THR A 122 -2.67 12.95 4.93
N TYR A 123 -3.39 13.62 5.81
CA TYR A 123 -3.87 13.10 7.10
C TYR A 123 -5.27 12.46 6.96
N GLY A 124 -6.30 13.25 6.68
CA GLY A 124 -7.68 12.80 6.66
C GLY A 124 -8.05 12.02 5.39
N GLN A 125 -8.78 10.93 5.53
CA GLN A 125 -9.34 10.19 4.41
C GLN A 125 -10.38 11.03 3.65
N GLU A 126 -11.15 11.84 4.36
CA GLU A 126 -12.13 12.77 3.79
C GLU A 126 -11.51 13.77 2.81
N ILE A 127 -10.21 14.10 2.97
CA ILE A 127 -9.50 15.03 2.07
C ILE A 127 -9.34 14.39 0.68
N VAL A 128 -8.90 13.14 0.62
CA VAL A 128 -8.74 12.44 -0.67
C VAL A 128 -10.09 12.14 -1.31
N GLU A 129 -11.12 11.83 -0.51
CA GLU A 129 -12.49 11.59 -0.97
C GLU A 129 -13.15 12.87 -1.51
N GLU A 130 -13.00 13.99 -0.81
CA GLU A 130 -13.49 15.29 -1.29
C GLU A 130 -12.78 15.69 -2.57
N PHE A 131 -11.46 15.58 -2.63
CA PHE A 131 -10.69 15.88 -3.83
C PHE A 131 -11.16 15.01 -5.01
N ALA A 132 -11.36 13.71 -4.80
CA ALA A 132 -11.84 12.78 -5.81
C ALA A 132 -13.24 13.15 -6.32
N ARG A 133 -14.15 13.59 -5.42
CA ARG A 133 -15.51 14.02 -5.77
C ARG A 133 -15.54 15.17 -6.77
N TYR A 134 -14.56 16.09 -6.71
CA TYR A 134 -14.49 17.27 -7.59
C TYR A 134 -13.49 17.15 -8.72
N SER A 135 -12.73 16.06 -8.76
CA SER A 135 -11.74 15.78 -9.81
C SER A 135 -12.38 15.06 -10.99
N SER A 136 -12.07 15.52 -12.20
CA SER A 136 -12.43 14.80 -13.44
C SER A 136 -11.35 13.82 -13.90
N VAL A 137 -10.24 13.70 -13.17
CA VAL A 137 -9.17 12.73 -13.40
C VAL A 137 -9.00 11.82 -12.20
N SER A 138 -8.35 10.69 -12.39
CA SER A 138 -8.15 9.72 -11.32
C SER A 138 -7.32 10.27 -10.16
N VAL A 139 -7.75 9.95 -8.93
CA VAL A 139 -7.06 10.29 -7.69
C VAL A 139 -6.54 9.02 -7.03
N ILE A 140 -5.28 9.06 -6.60
CA ILE A 140 -4.57 7.95 -5.94
C ILE A 140 -4.28 8.36 -4.49
N ASN A 141 -4.72 7.57 -3.54
CA ASN A 141 -4.33 7.69 -2.13
C ASN A 141 -2.90 7.20 -1.95
N GLY A 142 -1.96 8.12 -1.77
CA GLY A 142 -0.56 7.83 -1.46
C GLY A 142 -0.33 7.42 0.01
N LEU A 143 -1.21 7.83 0.90
CA LEU A 143 -1.39 7.50 2.31
C LEU A 143 -2.35 8.50 2.96
N THR A 144 -3.24 8.00 3.80
CA THR A 144 -3.96 8.77 4.83
C THR A 144 -3.76 8.12 6.21
N ASP A 145 -4.30 8.73 7.28
CA ASP A 145 -4.27 8.12 8.62
C ASP A 145 -5.21 6.91 8.72
N LEU A 146 -6.18 6.78 7.80
CA LEU A 146 -7.10 5.65 7.79
C LEU A 146 -6.59 4.49 6.92
N PHE A 147 -6.00 4.77 5.73
CA PHE A 147 -5.60 3.74 4.76
C PHE A 147 -4.25 4.00 4.10
N HIS A 148 -3.56 2.91 3.73
CA HIS A 148 -2.36 2.92 2.90
C HIS A 148 -2.45 1.86 1.77
N PRO A 149 -3.38 2.01 0.81
CA PRO A 149 -3.70 0.95 -0.15
C PRO A 149 -2.53 0.58 -1.06
N CYS A 150 -1.70 1.56 -1.48
CA CYS A 150 -0.52 1.30 -2.30
C CYS A 150 0.53 0.44 -1.59
N GLN A 151 0.62 0.52 -0.25
CA GLN A 151 1.56 -0.29 0.53
C GLN A 151 1.07 -1.74 0.59
N ILE A 152 -0.16 -1.98 1.04
CA ILE A 152 -0.67 -3.35 1.19
C ILE A 152 -0.71 -4.10 -0.15
N MET A 153 -0.95 -3.42 -1.26
CA MET A 153 -0.80 -4.03 -2.58
C MET A 153 0.66 -4.43 -2.89
N ALA A 154 1.65 -3.66 -2.43
CA ALA A 154 3.06 -4.01 -2.58
C ALA A 154 3.46 -5.18 -1.67
N ASP A 155 2.95 -5.20 -0.44
CA ASP A 155 3.16 -6.27 0.53
C ASP A 155 2.60 -7.60 -0.01
N LEU A 156 1.35 -7.60 -0.47
CA LEU A 156 0.73 -8.78 -1.09
C LEU A 156 1.44 -9.22 -2.36
N PHE A 157 1.90 -8.29 -3.19
CA PHE A 157 2.69 -8.66 -4.37
C PHE A 157 4.03 -9.30 -3.98
N THR A 158 4.66 -8.83 -2.90
CA THR A 158 5.88 -9.44 -2.35
C THR A 158 5.59 -10.86 -1.84
N VAL A 159 4.47 -11.06 -1.15
CA VAL A 159 4.02 -12.41 -0.75
C VAL A 159 3.84 -13.32 -1.97
N ILE A 160 3.20 -12.83 -3.04
CA ILE A 160 3.01 -13.60 -4.27
C ILE A 160 4.36 -13.98 -4.91
N GLU A 161 5.34 -13.08 -4.94
CA GLU A 161 6.67 -13.38 -5.49
C GLU A 161 7.42 -14.45 -4.70
N HIS A 162 7.35 -14.41 -3.36
CA HIS A 162 8.12 -15.32 -2.50
C HIS A 162 7.39 -16.64 -2.22
N LYS A 163 6.06 -16.62 -2.11
CA LYS A 163 5.26 -17.81 -1.74
C LYS A 163 4.39 -18.37 -2.87
N GLY A 164 4.36 -17.68 -4.02
CA GLY A 164 3.57 -18.09 -5.19
C GLY A 164 2.11 -17.65 -5.15
N SER A 165 1.51 -17.51 -3.96
CA SER A 165 0.12 -17.08 -3.75
C SER A 165 -0.04 -16.50 -2.35
N TYR A 166 -1.08 -15.70 -2.14
CA TYR A 166 -1.57 -15.31 -0.81
C TYR A 166 -2.69 -16.23 -0.30
N GLU A 167 -3.26 -17.08 -1.16
CA GLU A 167 -4.40 -17.93 -0.83
C GLU A 167 -4.03 -19.01 0.20
N GLY A 168 -4.86 -19.15 1.21
CA GLY A 168 -4.67 -20.13 2.29
C GLY A 168 -3.54 -19.82 3.26
N LEU A 169 -2.87 -18.65 3.13
CA LEU A 169 -1.87 -18.21 4.09
C LEU A 169 -2.50 -17.55 5.30
N LYS A 170 -1.81 -17.65 6.43
CA LYS A 170 -2.13 -16.94 7.67
C LYS A 170 -1.25 -15.71 7.80
N PHE A 171 -1.88 -14.55 7.89
CA PHE A 171 -1.21 -13.28 8.09
C PHE A 171 -1.33 -12.84 9.55
N ALA A 172 -0.28 -12.28 10.09
CA ALA A 172 -0.28 -11.66 11.39
C ALA A 172 0.21 -10.22 11.31
N TRP A 173 -0.56 -9.33 11.90
CA TRP A 173 -0.18 -7.94 12.17
C TRP A 173 0.18 -7.80 13.64
N ILE A 174 1.31 -7.16 13.96
CA ILE A 174 1.76 -6.97 15.34
C ILE A 174 2.15 -5.50 15.50
N GLY A 175 1.38 -4.75 16.28
CA GLY A 175 1.65 -3.31 16.50
C GLY A 175 0.39 -2.46 16.63
N ASP A 176 0.49 -1.20 16.21
CA ASP A 176 -0.59 -0.22 16.26
C ASP A 176 -1.72 -0.56 15.29
N GLY A 177 -2.96 -0.34 15.72
CA GLY A 177 -4.15 -0.45 14.86
C GLY A 177 -4.28 0.74 13.89
N ASN A 178 -3.19 1.12 13.26
CA ASN A 178 -3.06 2.26 12.37
C ASN A 178 -3.62 2.01 10.94
N ASN A 179 -3.28 2.88 10.00
CA ASN A 179 -3.70 2.77 8.60
C ASN A 179 -3.22 1.49 7.89
N MET A 180 -2.06 0.95 8.29
CA MET A 180 -1.57 -0.33 7.76
C MET A 180 -2.47 -1.48 8.23
N ALA A 181 -2.76 -1.56 9.55
CA ALA A 181 -3.67 -2.53 10.13
C ALA A 181 -5.06 -2.45 9.50
N ASN A 182 -5.61 -1.24 9.34
CA ASN A 182 -6.90 -1.02 8.69
C ASN A 182 -6.91 -1.52 7.25
N THR A 183 -5.85 -1.26 6.49
CA THR A 183 -5.77 -1.71 5.09
C THR A 183 -5.53 -3.22 4.98
N TRP A 184 -4.81 -3.83 5.93
CA TRP A 184 -4.72 -5.29 6.03
C TRP A 184 -6.07 -5.95 6.29
N ILE A 185 -6.93 -5.32 7.11
CA ILE A 185 -8.30 -5.79 7.35
C ILE A 185 -9.14 -5.75 6.07
N GLU A 186 -9.03 -4.66 5.27
CA GLU A 186 -9.69 -4.59 3.96
C GLU A 186 -9.19 -5.70 3.04
N ALA A 187 -7.86 -5.86 2.95
CA ALA A 187 -7.25 -6.88 2.11
C ALA A 187 -7.71 -8.29 2.50
N ALA A 188 -7.71 -8.63 3.78
CA ALA A 188 -8.19 -9.93 4.27
C ALA A 188 -9.66 -10.18 3.87
N ALA A 189 -10.51 -9.15 4.00
CA ALA A 189 -11.91 -9.26 3.62
C ALA A 189 -12.14 -9.42 2.12
N ILE A 190 -11.31 -8.79 1.28
CA ILE A 190 -11.44 -8.84 -0.18
C ILE A 190 -10.83 -10.11 -0.76
N PHE A 191 -9.61 -10.46 -0.32
CA PHE A 191 -8.85 -11.58 -0.87
C PHE A 191 -9.16 -12.94 -0.20
N GLY A 192 -9.77 -12.92 1.00
CA GLY A 192 -10.27 -14.13 1.68
C GLY A 192 -9.19 -14.90 2.45
N PHE A 193 -8.08 -14.28 2.83
CA PHE A 193 -7.07 -14.91 3.69
C PHE A 193 -7.32 -14.64 5.19
N ASP A 194 -6.78 -15.51 6.06
CA ASP A 194 -6.90 -15.36 7.50
C ASP A 194 -5.92 -14.28 8.02
N LEU A 195 -6.41 -13.39 8.89
CA LEU A 195 -5.65 -12.31 9.49
C LEU A 195 -5.84 -12.27 11.01
N THR A 196 -4.75 -12.34 11.76
CA THR A 196 -4.77 -12.08 13.19
C THR A 196 -3.99 -10.80 13.50
N LEU A 197 -4.65 -9.85 14.18
CA LEU A 197 -4.03 -8.60 14.58
C LEU A 197 -3.78 -8.60 16.08
N ALA A 198 -2.54 -8.40 16.49
CA ALA A 198 -2.18 -8.14 17.88
C ALA A 198 -1.93 -6.65 18.07
N CYS A 199 -2.82 -5.98 18.81
CA CYS A 199 -2.71 -4.57 19.12
C CYS A 199 -2.84 -4.36 20.64
N PRO A 200 -2.05 -3.47 21.26
CA PRO A 200 -2.20 -3.16 22.69
C PRO A 200 -3.59 -2.59 23.00
N ASN A 201 -3.99 -2.67 24.25
CA ASN A 201 -5.21 -2.02 24.72
C ASN A 201 -5.18 -0.51 24.46
N GLY A 202 -6.24 -0.01 23.84
CA GLY A 202 -6.35 1.40 23.44
C GLY A 202 -5.83 1.72 22.04
N TYR A 203 -5.16 0.77 21.38
CA TYR A 203 -4.56 0.92 20.04
C TYR A 203 -5.16 -0.03 19.00
N ALA A 204 -6.43 -0.35 19.16
CA ALA A 204 -7.15 -1.22 18.22
C ALA A 204 -7.40 -0.52 16.87
N PRO A 205 -7.53 -1.29 15.76
CA PRO A 205 -7.93 -0.77 14.46
C PRO A 205 -9.30 -0.06 14.48
N ASP A 206 -9.58 0.70 13.43
CA ASP A 206 -10.84 1.42 13.28
C ASP A 206 -12.05 0.46 13.32
N ARG A 207 -13.03 0.81 14.15
CA ARG A 207 -14.21 -0.03 14.41
C ARG A 207 -15.11 -0.18 13.17
N ASN A 208 -15.18 0.85 12.33
CA ASN A 208 -16.02 0.81 11.14
C ASN A 208 -15.38 -0.08 10.07
N VAL A 209 -14.05 -0.05 9.93
CA VAL A 209 -13.29 -0.95 9.04
C VAL A 209 -13.47 -2.40 9.48
N LEU A 210 -13.34 -2.69 10.77
CA LEU A 210 -13.59 -4.05 11.32
C LEU A 210 -15.05 -4.50 11.09
N ALA A 211 -16.02 -3.62 11.31
CA ALA A 211 -17.44 -3.94 11.12
C ALA A 211 -17.75 -4.20 9.63
N TRP A 212 -17.21 -3.38 8.74
CA TRP A 212 -17.34 -3.55 7.30
C TRP A 212 -16.74 -4.91 6.85
N ALA A 213 -15.52 -5.23 7.29
CA ALA A 213 -14.85 -6.48 6.91
C ALA A 213 -15.64 -7.72 7.36
N LYS A 214 -16.16 -7.72 8.60
CA LYS A 214 -17.01 -8.81 9.13
C LYS A 214 -18.32 -8.98 8.38
N ALA A 215 -18.89 -7.90 7.88
CA ALA A 215 -20.13 -7.96 7.08
C ALA A 215 -19.87 -8.40 5.64
N LYS A 216 -18.66 -8.18 5.11
CA LYS A 216 -18.33 -8.39 3.69
C LYS A 216 -17.76 -9.77 3.41
N SER A 217 -17.07 -10.40 4.37
CA SER A 217 -16.26 -11.59 4.14
C SER A 217 -16.47 -12.65 5.22
N SER A 218 -16.24 -13.92 4.83
CA SER A 218 -16.11 -15.06 5.75
C SER A 218 -14.66 -15.30 6.19
N ALA A 219 -13.71 -14.48 5.78
CA ALA A 219 -12.32 -14.57 6.24
C ALA A 219 -12.24 -14.47 7.77
N SER A 220 -11.35 -15.25 8.37
CA SER A 220 -11.11 -15.19 9.81
C SER A 220 -10.26 -13.96 10.13
N ILE A 221 -10.90 -12.90 10.66
CA ILE A 221 -10.22 -11.68 11.11
C ILE A 221 -10.32 -11.60 12.63
N ILE A 222 -9.22 -11.90 13.31
CA ILE A 222 -9.12 -12.00 14.77
C ILE A 222 -8.33 -10.81 15.32
N LEU A 223 -8.86 -10.16 16.36
CA LEU A 223 -8.17 -9.14 17.15
C LEU A 223 -7.79 -9.71 18.51
N THR A 224 -6.54 -9.58 18.90
CA THR A 224 -5.98 -10.01 20.19
C THR A 224 -5.08 -8.92 20.77
N THR A 225 -4.75 -9.03 22.05
CA THR A 225 -3.73 -8.24 22.72
C THR A 225 -2.45 -9.05 23.00
N ASP A 226 -2.38 -10.30 22.53
CA ASP A 226 -1.23 -11.17 22.71
C ASP A 226 -0.51 -11.41 21.37
N PRO A 227 0.71 -10.87 21.19
CA PRO A 227 1.51 -11.05 19.98
C PRO A 227 1.80 -12.52 19.64
N LYS A 228 1.95 -13.39 20.64
CA LYS A 228 2.21 -14.82 20.41
C LYS A 228 1.01 -15.53 19.78
N VAL A 229 -0.20 -15.15 20.20
CA VAL A 229 -1.44 -15.67 19.58
C VAL A 229 -1.52 -15.27 18.10
N ALA A 230 -1.10 -14.06 17.75
CA ALA A 230 -1.09 -13.61 16.36
C ALA A 230 0.01 -14.30 15.55
N ALA A 231 1.22 -14.41 16.10
CA ALA A 231 2.36 -15.00 15.42
C ALA A 231 2.23 -16.51 15.21
N LYS A 232 1.43 -17.19 16.05
CA LYS A 232 1.33 -18.66 16.04
C LYS A 232 0.93 -19.23 14.67
N ASP A 233 1.82 -20.07 14.12
CA ASP A 233 1.66 -20.71 12.82
C ASP A 233 1.43 -19.73 11.66
N ALA A 234 1.87 -18.48 11.78
CA ALA A 234 1.75 -17.47 10.73
C ALA A 234 2.71 -17.78 9.55
N ASP A 235 2.23 -17.52 8.33
CA ASP A 235 3.03 -17.57 7.10
C ASP A 235 3.69 -16.23 6.82
N VAL A 236 3.07 -15.14 7.28
CA VAL A 236 3.53 -13.75 7.10
C VAL A 236 3.35 -12.98 8.40
N LEU A 237 4.41 -12.39 8.90
CA LEU A 237 4.42 -11.44 10.01
C LEU A 237 4.64 -10.04 9.45
N ASN A 238 3.80 -9.08 9.84
CA ASN A 238 3.94 -7.69 9.43
C ASN A 238 3.85 -6.77 10.64
N THR A 239 4.69 -5.74 10.67
CA THR A 239 4.68 -4.70 11.70
C THR A 239 4.99 -3.33 11.08
N ASP A 240 4.79 -2.28 11.85
CA ASP A 240 5.11 -0.89 11.52
C ASP A 240 5.50 -0.14 12.79
N VAL A 241 6.07 1.04 12.63
CA VAL A 241 6.45 1.92 13.75
C VAL A 241 5.31 2.10 14.75
N TRP A 242 5.62 2.08 16.04
CA TRP A 242 4.62 2.29 17.09
C TRP A 242 4.09 3.72 17.15
N ALA A 243 4.90 4.70 16.72
CA ALA A 243 4.48 6.09 16.58
C ALA A 243 4.63 6.52 15.11
N SER A 244 3.50 6.72 14.45
CA SER A 244 3.46 7.21 13.07
C SER A 244 3.84 8.69 12.98
N MET A 245 4.14 9.17 11.78
CA MET A 245 4.45 10.59 11.52
C MET A 245 3.31 11.50 12.02
N GLY A 246 3.67 12.46 12.87
CA GLY A 246 2.74 13.38 13.55
C GLY A 246 2.38 12.96 14.98
N GLN A 247 2.84 11.79 15.43
CA GLN A 247 2.61 11.27 16.79
C GLN A 247 3.88 11.27 17.66
N GLU A 248 4.93 11.98 17.24
CA GLU A 248 6.23 11.97 17.91
C GLU A 248 6.15 12.42 19.37
N GLN A 249 5.14 13.25 19.73
CA GLN A 249 4.90 13.69 21.10
C GLN A 249 4.39 12.57 22.01
N GLU A 250 3.78 11.51 21.44
CA GLU A 250 3.25 10.34 22.16
C GLU A 250 4.29 9.21 22.29
N GLN A 251 5.48 9.35 21.72
CA GLN A 251 6.49 8.29 21.61
C GLN A 251 6.75 7.58 22.96
N ALA A 252 6.97 8.35 24.03
CA ALA A 252 7.29 7.78 25.35
C ALA A 252 6.14 6.97 25.98
N GLU A 253 4.89 7.32 25.68
CA GLU A 253 3.71 6.60 26.15
C GLU A 253 3.49 5.34 25.30
N ARG A 254 3.69 5.46 23.98
CA ARG A 254 3.57 4.34 23.04
C ARG A 254 4.63 3.26 23.31
N VAL A 255 5.89 3.63 23.55
CA VAL A 255 6.94 2.67 23.92
C VAL A 255 6.54 1.83 25.15
N LYS A 256 5.86 2.42 26.14
CA LYS A 256 5.38 1.69 27.31
C LYS A 256 4.18 0.80 26.98
N ALA A 257 3.22 1.31 26.20
CA ALA A 257 2.02 0.57 25.83
C ALA A 257 2.34 -0.63 24.92
N PHE A 258 3.36 -0.50 24.07
CA PHE A 258 3.78 -1.52 23.13
C PHE A 258 4.88 -2.44 23.67
N ALA A 259 5.21 -2.38 24.95
CA ALA A 259 6.14 -3.30 25.59
C ALA A 259 5.67 -4.77 25.37
N GLY A 260 6.52 -5.59 24.75
CA GLY A 260 6.21 -6.97 24.36
C GLY A 260 5.57 -7.15 22.97
N PHE A 261 5.43 -6.08 22.18
CA PHE A 261 4.96 -6.12 20.79
C PHE A 261 6.10 -5.99 19.76
N GLN A 262 7.35 -6.11 20.21
CA GLN A 262 8.49 -6.17 19.30
C GLN A 262 8.48 -7.48 18.51
N LEU A 263 8.65 -7.38 17.19
CA LEU A 263 8.91 -8.53 16.34
C LEU A 263 10.40 -8.88 16.45
N ASP A 264 10.70 -9.80 17.38
CA ASP A 264 12.02 -10.34 17.67
C ASP A 264 12.12 -11.83 17.28
N GLU A 265 13.27 -12.46 17.49
CA GLU A 265 13.48 -13.88 17.19
C GLU A 265 12.52 -14.78 18.00
N ALA A 266 12.24 -14.43 19.27
CA ALA A 266 11.36 -15.25 20.11
C ALA A 266 9.91 -15.23 19.59
N LEU A 267 9.46 -14.13 19.02
CA LEU A 267 8.15 -14.03 18.39
C LEU A 267 8.14 -14.67 16.98
N LEU A 268 9.23 -14.57 16.24
CA LEU A 268 9.40 -15.24 14.97
C LEU A 268 9.38 -16.77 15.10
N ASP A 269 9.91 -17.31 16.19
CA ASP A 269 9.91 -18.75 16.50
C ASP A 269 8.49 -19.33 16.73
N GLU A 270 7.50 -18.52 17.06
CA GLU A 270 6.10 -18.93 17.16
C GLU A 270 5.45 -19.12 15.78
N ALA A 271 6.02 -18.54 14.73
CA ALA A 271 5.53 -18.64 13.36
C ALA A 271 6.03 -19.91 12.66
N LYS A 272 5.60 -20.13 11.42
CA LYS A 272 6.12 -21.24 10.61
C LYS A 272 7.60 -21.05 10.28
N GLY A 273 8.38 -22.12 10.22
CA GLY A 273 9.80 -22.07 9.90
C GLY A 273 10.16 -21.47 8.52
N ASN A 274 9.19 -21.28 7.64
CA ASN A 274 9.32 -20.56 6.38
C ASN A 274 8.53 -19.25 6.39
N CYS A 275 8.24 -18.70 7.55
CA CYS A 275 7.54 -17.42 7.71
C CYS A 275 8.29 -16.30 6.98
N MET A 276 7.55 -15.32 6.47
CA MET A 276 8.09 -14.11 5.84
C MET A 276 7.78 -12.90 6.72
N VAL A 277 8.76 -12.03 6.88
CA VAL A 277 8.63 -10.77 7.64
C VAL A 277 8.56 -9.59 6.69
N LEU A 278 7.58 -8.71 6.91
CA LEU A 278 7.33 -7.47 6.19
C LEU A 278 7.37 -6.26 7.13
N HIS A 279 7.80 -5.11 6.61
CA HIS A 279 7.79 -3.82 7.29
C HIS A 279 7.83 -2.68 6.27
N CYS A 280 6.84 -1.80 6.27
CA CYS A 280 6.70 -0.74 5.28
C CYS A 280 7.77 0.36 5.32
N LEU A 281 8.64 0.35 6.34
CA LEU A 281 9.70 1.34 6.60
C LEU A 281 9.17 2.81 6.75
N PRO A 282 9.87 3.67 7.57
CA PRO A 282 11.15 3.40 8.25
C PRO A 282 10.97 2.47 9.45
N ALA A 283 11.97 1.71 9.82
CA ALA A 283 11.95 0.88 11.02
C ALA A 283 12.73 1.56 12.16
N HIS A 284 12.18 1.49 13.38
CA HIS A 284 12.89 1.84 14.61
C HIS A 284 13.44 0.57 15.25
N ARG A 285 14.64 0.18 14.80
CA ARG A 285 15.32 -1.04 15.27
C ARG A 285 15.49 -1.03 16.78
N GLY A 286 15.07 -2.13 17.41
CA GLY A 286 15.03 -2.24 18.87
C GLY A 286 13.71 -1.75 19.51
N GLU A 287 12.81 -1.13 18.73
CA GLU A 287 11.43 -0.83 19.12
C GLU A 287 10.48 -1.90 18.54
N GLU A 288 9.81 -1.65 17.41
CA GLU A 288 8.83 -2.58 16.83
C GLU A 288 9.43 -3.82 16.16
N ILE A 289 10.70 -3.75 15.76
CA ILE A 289 11.42 -4.86 15.13
C ILE A 289 12.88 -4.89 15.58
N SER A 290 13.43 -6.10 15.81
CA SER A 290 14.83 -6.26 16.16
C SER A 290 15.74 -6.23 14.92
N ASP A 291 17.04 -5.90 15.12
CA ASP A 291 18.05 -5.93 14.04
C ASP A 291 18.17 -7.32 13.41
N ASP A 292 18.19 -8.37 14.24
CA ASP A 292 18.37 -9.75 13.77
C ASP A 292 17.21 -10.21 12.90
N VAL A 293 15.99 -9.76 13.17
CA VAL A 293 14.81 -10.11 12.36
C VAL A 293 14.77 -9.33 11.06
N ILE A 294 14.99 -8.02 11.08
CA ILE A 294 14.91 -7.20 9.86
C ILE A 294 16.05 -7.49 8.86
N GLU A 295 17.24 -7.88 9.36
CA GLU A 295 18.37 -8.28 8.53
C GLU A 295 18.43 -9.81 8.32
N GLY A 296 17.56 -10.55 8.98
CA GLY A 296 17.53 -12.01 8.98
C GLY A 296 16.98 -12.62 7.68
N PRO A 297 17.11 -13.96 7.53
CA PRO A 297 16.75 -14.67 6.31
C PRO A 297 15.23 -14.71 6.04
N HIS A 298 14.40 -14.37 7.00
CA HIS A 298 12.95 -14.29 6.88
C HIS A 298 12.46 -12.94 6.37
N SER A 299 13.34 -11.93 6.37
CA SER A 299 13.00 -10.55 5.98
C SER A 299 12.85 -10.41 4.46
N ALA A 300 11.71 -9.90 4.02
CA ALA A 300 11.46 -9.50 2.65
C ALA A 300 11.28 -7.97 2.50
N VAL A 301 11.70 -7.20 3.51
CA VAL A 301 11.49 -5.75 3.63
C VAL A 301 12.07 -4.96 2.46
N TRP A 302 13.20 -5.41 1.92
CA TRP A 302 13.85 -4.73 0.78
C TRP A 302 13.13 -5.01 -0.54
N ASP A 303 12.63 -6.23 -0.75
CA ASP A 303 11.80 -6.60 -1.90
C ASP A 303 10.45 -5.91 -1.84
N GLU A 304 9.85 -5.81 -0.64
CA GLU A 304 8.64 -5.03 -0.37
C GLU A 304 8.82 -3.56 -0.75
N ALA A 305 9.94 -2.96 -0.34
CA ALA A 305 10.26 -1.56 -0.68
C ALA A 305 10.45 -1.37 -2.19
N GLU A 306 11.11 -2.31 -2.91
CA GLU A 306 11.21 -2.30 -4.38
C GLU A 306 9.82 -2.42 -5.02
N ASN A 307 8.99 -3.33 -4.53
CA ASN A 307 7.68 -3.63 -5.09
C ASN A 307 6.70 -2.45 -5.03
N ARG A 308 6.91 -1.51 -4.12
CA ARG A 308 6.18 -0.23 -4.12
C ARG A 308 6.26 0.49 -5.47
N LEU A 309 7.45 0.55 -6.06
CA LEU A 309 7.65 1.15 -7.38
C LEU A 309 6.82 0.43 -8.46
N HIS A 310 6.87 -0.88 -8.46
CA HIS A 310 6.24 -1.67 -9.52
C HIS A 310 4.71 -1.70 -9.41
N VAL A 311 4.18 -1.82 -8.20
CA VAL A 311 2.74 -1.73 -7.92
C VAL A 311 2.18 -0.35 -8.26
N GLN A 312 2.87 0.71 -7.87
CA GLN A 312 2.44 2.08 -8.18
C GLN A 312 2.45 2.34 -9.70
N LYS A 313 3.40 1.76 -10.46
CA LYS A 313 3.35 1.80 -11.92
C LYS A 313 2.09 1.14 -12.46
N ALA A 314 1.74 -0.04 -11.95
CA ALA A 314 0.54 -0.73 -12.37
C ALA A 314 -0.73 0.08 -12.06
N ILE A 315 -0.83 0.67 -10.86
CA ILE A 315 -1.94 1.55 -10.47
C ILE A 315 -2.03 2.75 -11.40
N MET A 316 -0.92 3.47 -11.63
CA MET A 316 -0.90 4.63 -12.52
C MET A 316 -1.28 4.26 -13.95
N ALA A 317 -0.69 3.18 -14.50
CA ALA A 317 -0.98 2.74 -15.86
C ALA A 317 -2.45 2.33 -16.04
N THR A 318 -3.06 1.70 -15.02
CA THR A 318 -4.47 1.30 -15.05
C THR A 318 -5.42 2.49 -15.00
N LEU A 319 -5.09 3.51 -14.21
CA LEU A 319 -5.99 4.64 -13.96
C LEU A 319 -5.84 5.79 -14.96
N MET A 320 -4.68 5.91 -15.59
CA MET A 320 -4.33 7.04 -16.44
C MET A 320 -4.06 6.65 -17.91
N GLY A 321 -3.96 5.35 -18.19
CA GLY A 321 -3.66 4.77 -19.51
C GLY A 321 -4.80 4.79 -20.52
#